data_2407b843a908b3e97f7fb8d9d14b451f
#
_entry.id   2407b843a908b3e97f7fb8d9d14b451f
#
_cell.length_a   1.000
_cell.length_b   1.000
_cell.length_c   1.000
_cell.angle_alpha   90.00
_cell.angle_beta   90.00
_cell.angle_gamma   90.00
#
_symmetry.space_group_name_H-M   'P 1'
#
loop_
_entity.id
_entity.type
_entity.pdbx_description
1 polymer ?
#
loop_
_entity_poly.entity_id
_entity_poly.type
_entity_poly.pdbx_seq_one_letter_code
_entity_poly.pdbx_strand_id
1 'polypeptide(L)'
;MVHKSATLAINEALERRLKAGEQVLHLGFGEAGLPVPDFLLNELRKSAPANYYAPVTGDLGARQAAAGWFTRRGFPTEYQQIMMGPGSKPLLFAAILSIEGALILPQPAWVSYAAEAEIAGIPVIRVPITDHAGGVPDPVKLEETVKQAERDGVRLGAILLTIPDNPTGTVAAQQDVDEIVRIAREHDIVIISDEIYADLVYEGTAPSPLSGYPEKTIVTSGMSKNLSLGGWRIGFTRFPDNAWGMRMRDTLVGIASETWSCMAAPMQAVAEYALNEPPEVKEFIAKSKRLHSTVSHVIHQIFVENGAVCREPTAAFYIYPDFDPIRERLASESIITSDDLAQALLSKYGIGTLQGSAFGDEPDKLRLRVATSLVYGRTDEQRWSAYESEDPLSLPWIARSLEFLDDGLAALSGKRA
;
A
#
# COMPACT_ATOMS: atom_id res chain seq x y z
N MET A 1 21.98 5.63 -9.25
CA MET A 1 21.40 4.91 -10.41
C MET A 1 20.10 4.27 -9.92
N VAL A 2 18.94 4.66 -10.45
CA VAL A 2 17.64 4.12 -10.00
C VAL A 2 17.54 2.65 -10.43
N HIS A 3 17.38 1.75 -9.47
CA HIS A 3 17.22 0.32 -9.71
C HIS A 3 15.77 -0.03 -10.01
N LYS A 4 15.56 -1.13 -10.75
CA LYS A 4 14.24 -1.68 -11.00
C LYS A 4 13.58 -2.09 -9.67
N SER A 5 12.29 -1.77 -9.50
CA SER A 5 11.55 -2.14 -8.28
C SER A 5 11.63 -3.65 -8.00
N ALA A 6 11.93 -4.03 -6.75
CA ALA A 6 11.96 -5.43 -6.29
C ALA A 6 10.63 -6.16 -6.60
N THR A 7 9.50 -5.45 -6.49
CA THR A 7 8.16 -5.96 -6.82
C THR A 7 8.03 -6.40 -8.29
N LEU A 8 8.63 -5.66 -9.24
CA LEU A 8 8.61 -6.04 -10.65
C LEU A 8 9.58 -7.19 -10.92
N ALA A 9 10.74 -7.21 -10.26
CA ALA A 9 11.73 -8.26 -10.44
C ALA A 9 11.21 -9.64 -10.01
N ILE A 10 10.54 -9.73 -8.86
CA ILE A 10 9.94 -11.00 -8.38
C ILE A 10 8.80 -11.47 -9.30
N ASN A 11 7.96 -10.56 -9.79
CA ASN A 11 6.89 -10.91 -10.73
C ASN A 11 7.44 -11.58 -11.99
N GLU A 12 8.46 -10.97 -12.61
CA GLU A 12 9.10 -11.52 -13.80
C GLU A 12 9.80 -12.87 -13.54
N ALA A 13 10.39 -13.05 -12.34
CA ALA A 13 11.02 -14.32 -11.97
C ALA A 13 9.97 -15.43 -11.86
N LEU A 14 8.84 -15.17 -11.20
CA LEU A 14 7.74 -16.13 -11.05
C LEU A 14 7.06 -16.45 -12.39
N GLU A 15 6.84 -15.45 -13.25
CA GLU A 15 6.28 -15.67 -14.58
C GLU A 15 7.17 -16.58 -15.44
N ARG A 16 8.50 -16.42 -15.38
CA ARG A 16 9.44 -17.30 -16.10
C ARG A 16 9.31 -18.74 -15.63
N ARG A 17 9.22 -18.98 -14.32
CA ARG A 17 9.06 -20.32 -13.73
C ARG A 17 7.73 -20.95 -14.09
N LEU A 18 6.64 -20.18 -14.05
CA LEU A 18 5.32 -20.63 -14.51
C LEU A 18 5.34 -21.05 -15.99
N LYS A 19 5.99 -20.26 -16.86
CA LYS A 19 6.13 -20.60 -18.28
C LYS A 19 6.99 -21.86 -18.52
N ALA A 20 7.91 -22.15 -17.60
CA ALA A 20 8.68 -23.40 -17.60
C ALA A 20 7.89 -24.61 -17.06
N GLY A 21 6.63 -24.43 -16.64
CA GLY A 21 5.78 -25.51 -16.10
C GLY A 21 6.05 -25.82 -14.62
N GLU A 22 6.82 -24.98 -13.92
CA GLU A 22 7.09 -25.19 -12.50
C GLU A 22 5.88 -24.79 -11.63
N GLN A 23 5.69 -25.51 -10.53
CA GLN A 23 4.71 -25.10 -9.54
C GLN A 23 5.27 -23.92 -8.72
N VAL A 24 4.52 -22.82 -8.71
CA VAL A 24 4.92 -21.63 -7.95
C VAL A 24 3.72 -21.01 -7.25
N LEU A 25 3.96 -20.41 -6.10
CA LEU A 25 3.02 -19.61 -5.34
C LEU A 25 3.47 -18.15 -5.32
N HIS A 26 2.63 -17.27 -5.83
CA HIS A 26 2.95 -15.85 -5.99
C HIS A 26 2.44 -15.03 -4.81
N LEU A 27 3.34 -14.71 -3.87
CA LEU A 27 3.06 -13.86 -2.70
C LEU A 27 3.89 -12.56 -2.70
N GLY A 28 4.56 -12.25 -3.80
CA GLY A 28 5.49 -11.12 -3.91
C GLY A 28 4.89 -9.84 -4.52
N PHE A 29 3.73 -9.88 -5.17
CA PHE A 29 3.16 -8.73 -5.87
C PHE A 29 1.90 -8.20 -5.17
N GLY A 30 1.92 -6.92 -4.79
CA GLY A 30 0.86 -6.27 -4.05
C GLY A 30 -0.30 -5.76 -4.93
N GLU A 31 -1.03 -6.66 -5.54
CA GLU A 31 -2.24 -6.39 -6.32
C GLU A 31 -3.47 -6.94 -5.58
N ALA A 32 -4.64 -6.32 -5.74
CA ALA A 32 -5.85 -6.75 -5.04
C ALA A 32 -6.40 -8.10 -5.51
N GLY A 33 -6.03 -8.52 -6.73
CA GLY A 33 -6.22 -9.88 -7.20
C GLY A 33 -7.64 -10.23 -7.68
N LEU A 34 -8.59 -9.29 -7.68
CA LEU A 34 -9.95 -9.52 -8.19
C LEU A 34 -10.12 -8.96 -9.60
N PRO A 35 -10.99 -9.57 -10.44
CA PRO A 35 -11.34 -9.02 -11.74
C PRO A 35 -12.18 -7.75 -11.59
N VAL A 36 -12.23 -6.96 -12.67
CA VAL A 36 -13.05 -5.74 -12.71
C VAL A 36 -14.53 -6.12 -12.77
N PRO A 37 -15.39 -5.60 -11.87
CA PRO A 37 -16.81 -5.90 -11.89
C PRO A 37 -17.54 -5.23 -13.06
N ASP A 38 -18.60 -5.87 -13.54
CA ASP A 38 -19.35 -5.45 -14.72
C ASP A 38 -19.90 -4.03 -14.63
N PHE A 39 -20.29 -3.57 -13.46
CA PHE A 39 -20.80 -2.20 -13.30
C PHE A 39 -19.73 -1.15 -13.63
N LEU A 40 -18.45 -1.39 -13.30
CA LEU A 40 -17.33 -0.51 -13.68
C LEU A 40 -16.97 -0.65 -15.16
N LEU A 41 -17.03 -1.88 -15.71
CA LEU A 41 -16.85 -2.09 -17.15
C LEU A 41 -17.92 -1.35 -17.96
N ASN A 42 -19.16 -1.29 -17.47
CA ASN A 42 -20.25 -0.57 -18.12
C ASN A 42 -20.02 0.95 -18.08
N GLU A 43 -19.53 1.49 -16.97
CA GLU A 43 -19.17 2.91 -16.89
C GLU A 43 -18.01 3.26 -17.84
N LEU A 44 -17.00 2.38 -17.92
CA LEU A 44 -15.93 2.56 -18.88
C LEU A 44 -16.44 2.51 -20.35
N ARG A 45 -17.32 1.56 -20.68
CA ARG A 45 -17.91 1.47 -22.04
C ARG A 45 -18.67 2.74 -22.42
N LYS A 46 -19.43 3.32 -21.49
CA LYS A 46 -20.16 4.58 -21.70
C LYS A 46 -19.22 5.76 -21.92
N SER A 47 -18.11 5.82 -21.18
CA SER A 47 -17.15 6.93 -21.22
C SER A 47 -16.03 6.75 -22.24
N ALA A 48 -15.86 5.55 -22.82
CA ALA A 48 -14.79 5.24 -23.78
C ALA A 48 -14.69 6.23 -24.97
N PRO A 49 -15.78 6.84 -25.51
CA PRO A 49 -15.68 7.84 -26.55
C PRO A 49 -15.04 9.17 -26.12
N ALA A 50 -14.88 9.46 -24.83
CA ALA A 50 -14.27 10.69 -24.34
C ALA A 50 -12.78 10.73 -24.70
N ASN A 51 -12.39 11.63 -25.61
CA ASN A 51 -11.03 11.72 -26.17
C ASN A 51 -10.40 13.11 -26.00
N TYR A 52 -10.96 13.95 -25.15
CA TYR A 52 -10.47 15.30 -24.89
C TYR A 52 -9.39 15.34 -23.81
N TYR A 53 -8.58 16.39 -23.82
CA TYR A 53 -7.74 16.73 -22.69
C TYR A 53 -8.57 17.37 -21.58
N ALA A 54 -8.67 16.68 -20.47
CA ALA A 54 -9.32 17.22 -19.27
C ALA A 54 -8.46 18.31 -18.60
N PRO A 55 -9.02 19.10 -17.68
CA PRO A 55 -8.20 19.96 -16.81
C PRO A 55 -7.13 19.16 -16.06
N VAL A 56 -5.96 19.75 -15.84
CA VAL A 56 -4.84 19.10 -15.13
C VAL A 56 -5.26 18.61 -13.74
N THR A 57 -6.13 19.37 -13.06
CA THR A 57 -6.69 18.98 -11.75
C THR A 57 -7.74 17.88 -11.82
N GLY A 58 -8.22 17.54 -13.01
CA GLY A 58 -9.33 16.61 -13.25
C GLY A 58 -10.66 17.30 -13.49
N ASP A 59 -11.60 16.55 -14.08
CA ASP A 59 -12.95 17.00 -14.36
C ASP A 59 -13.71 17.37 -13.09
N LEU A 60 -14.63 18.31 -13.20
CA LEU A 60 -15.39 18.82 -12.06
C LEU A 60 -16.17 17.71 -11.34
N GLY A 61 -16.85 16.82 -12.10
CA GLY A 61 -17.63 15.72 -11.51
C GLY A 61 -16.75 14.76 -10.71
N ALA A 62 -15.60 14.35 -11.25
CA ALA A 62 -14.66 13.47 -10.54
C ALA A 62 -14.11 14.13 -9.26
N ARG A 63 -13.77 15.42 -9.30
CA ARG A 63 -13.32 16.17 -8.12
C ARG A 63 -14.42 16.35 -7.08
N GLN A 64 -15.65 16.63 -7.49
CA GLN A 64 -16.80 16.71 -6.57
C GLN A 64 -17.08 15.36 -5.91
N ALA A 65 -17.02 14.27 -6.66
CA ALA A 65 -17.19 12.92 -6.12
C ALA A 65 -16.09 12.56 -5.12
N ALA A 66 -14.83 12.92 -5.41
CA ALA A 66 -13.71 12.72 -4.48
C ALA A 66 -13.84 13.60 -3.22
N ALA A 67 -14.27 14.85 -3.33
CA ALA A 67 -14.58 15.70 -2.19
C ALA A 67 -15.72 15.10 -1.34
N GLY A 68 -16.77 14.59 -1.98
CA GLY A 68 -17.87 13.87 -1.32
C GLY A 68 -17.38 12.61 -0.60
N TRP A 69 -16.41 11.89 -1.15
CA TRP A 69 -15.81 10.71 -0.51
C TRP A 69 -15.15 11.06 0.83
N PHE A 70 -14.37 12.15 0.91
CA PHE A 70 -13.80 12.65 2.17
C PHE A 70 -14.88 13.14 3.13
N THR A 71 -15.86 13.90 2.64
CA THR A 71 -16.93 14.47 3.47
C THR A 71 -17.76 13.36 4.14
N ARG A 72 -18.07 12.26 3.43
CA ARG A 72 -18.77 11.10 4.00
C ARG A 72 -17.97 10.36 5.07
N ARG A 73 -16.63 10.56 5.09
CA ARG A 73 -15.71 10.01 6.11
C ARG A 73 -15.43 10.98 7.26
N GLY A 74 -16.21 12.07 7.34
CA GLY A 74 -16.11 13.05 8.43
C GLY A 74 -15.10 14.19 8.18
N PHE A 75 -14.57 14.31 6.97
CA PHE A 75 -13.62 15.35 6.59
C PHE A 75 -14.23 16.29 5.56
N PRO A 76 -14.92 17.38 5.98
CA PRO A 76 -15.51 18.35 5.04
C PRO A 76 -14.48 18.80 4.01
N THR A 77 -14.81 18.67 2.74
CA THR A 77 -13.87 18.89 1.64
C THR A 77 -14.61 19.47 0.43
N GLU A 78 -14.05 20.53 -0.13
CA GLU A 78 -14.53 21.15 -1.35
C GLU A 78 -13.72 20.65 -2.57
N TYR A 79 -14.34 20.65 -3.74
CA TYR A 79 -13.69 20.16 -4.96
C TYR A 79 -12.42 20.93 -5.36
N GLN A 80 -12.27 22.17 -4.91
CA GLN A 80 -11.08 22.97 -5.11
C GLN A 80 -9.84 22.39 -4.40
N GLN A 81 -10.06 21.64 -3.32
CA GLN A 81 -9.01 20.96 -2.56
C GLN A 81 -8.56 19.66 -3.24
N ILE A 82 -9.23 19.21 -4.31
CA ILE A 82 -8.98 17.92 -4.94
C ILE A 82 -8.21 18.08 -6.25
N MET A 83 -7.28 17.15 -6.46
CA MET A 83 -6.61 16.90 -7.74
C MET A 83 -6.67 15.42 -8.08
N MET A 84 -7.15 15.09 -9.28
CA MET A 84 -7.13 13.75 -9.85
C MET A 84 -5.80 13.47 -10.53
N GLY A 85 -5.38 12.20 -10.57
CA GLY A 85 -4.13 11.81 -11.25
C GLY A 85 -4.12 10.35 -11.71
N PRO A 86 -3.15 9.94 -12.55
CA PRO A 86 -3.06 8.57 -13.09
C PRO A 86 -2.54 7.57 -12.04
N GLY A 87 -3.33 7.37 -10.99
CA GLY A 87 -3.01 6.63 -9.77
C GLY A 87 -2.37 7.51 -8.69
N SER A 88 -2.30 7.00 -7.45
CA SER A 88 -1.70 7.72 -6.30
C SER A 88 -0.19 7.93 -6.44
N LYS A 89 0.53 7.00 -7.10
CA LYS A 89 1.99 7.05 -7.20
C LYS A 89 2.55 8.34 -7.82
N PRO A 90 2.11 8.83 -9.00
CA PRO A 90 2.57 10.10 -9.54
C PRO A 90 2.21 11.29 -8.66
N LEU A 91 1.07 11.25 -7.98
CA LEU A 91 0.63 12.30 -7.04
C LEU A 91 1.52 12.34 -5.80
N LEU A 92 1.88 11.16 -5.24
CA LEU A 92 2.85 11.04 -4.14
C LEU A 92 4.23 11.54 -4.55
N PHE A 93 4.72 11.13 -5.73
CA PHE A 93 6.00 11.60 -6.25
C PHE A 93 6.02 13.13 -6.39
N ALA A 94 4.96 13.72 -6.96
CA ALA A 94 4.86 15.16 -7.08
C ALA A 94 4.78 15.87 -5.71
N ALA A 95 4.10 15.27 -4.72
CA ALA A 95 4.07 15.78 -3.36
C ALA A 95 5.45 15.73 -2.69
N ILE A 96 6.18 14.61 -2.81
CA ILE A 96 7.56 14.46 -2.32
C ILE A 96 8.49 15.48 -2.99
N LEU A 97 8.42 15.63 -4.31
CA LEU A 97 9.23 16.60 -5.06
C LEU A 97 8.97 18.05 -4.64
N SER A 98 7.81 18.33 -4.05
CA SER A 98 7.38 19.68 -3.65
C SER A 98 7.74 20.03 -2.21
N ILE A 99 8.28 19.10 -1.41
CA ILE A 99 8.70 19.39 -0.03
C ILE A 99 10.08 20.02 0.00
N GLU A 100 10.33 20.84 1.01
CA GLU A 100 11.63 21.44 1.27
C GLU A 100 12.24 20.85 2.54
N GLY A 101 13.29 20.05 2.42
CA GLY A 101 13.97 19.39 3.54
C GLY A 101 13.89 17.87 3.46
N ALA A 102 14.26 17.19 4.54
CA ALA A 102 14.27 15.75 4.61
C ALA A 102 12.87 15.15 4.73
N LEU A 103 12.67 13.98 4.15
CA LEU A 103 11.47 13.17 4.27
C LEU A 103 11.67 12.12 5.37
N ILE A 104 10.79 12.13 6.37
CA ILE A 104 10.74 11.08 7.39
C ILE A 104 9.84 9.95 6.89
N LEU A 105 10.37 8.71 6.91
CA LEU A 105 9.65 7.49 6.56
C LEU A 105 9.63 6.51 7.74
N PRO A 106 8.50 5.83 7.97
CA PRO A 106 8.48 4.63 8.82
C PRO A 106 9.50 3.59 8.33
N GLN A 107 9.99 2.74 9.21
CA GLN A 107 10.85 1.60 8.86
C GLN A 107 10.26 0.32 9.46
N PRO A 108 9.76 -0.60 8.60
CA PRO A 108 9.72 -0.57 7.14
C PRO A 108 8.67 0.40 6.56
N ALA A 109 8.78 0.70 5.25
CA ALA A 109 7.80 1.47 4.47
C ALA A 109 7.74 0.97 3.03
N TRP A 110 6.65 1.31 2.30
CA TRP A 110 6.53 0.90 0.91
C TRP A 110 7.73 1.30 0.05
N VAL A 111 8.22 0.34 -0.74
CA VAL A 111 9.49 0.42 -1.49
C VAL A 111 9.63 1.68 -2.36
N SER A 112 8.51 2.26 -2.85
CA SER A 112 8.57 3.39 -3.77
C SER A 112 8.86 4.72 -3.08
N TYR A 113 8.53 4.92 -1.80
CA TYR A 113 8.71 6.23 -1.17
C TYR A 113 10.18 6.67 -1.12
N ALA A 114 11.06 5.77 -0.68
CA ALA A 114 12.50 6.07 -0.65
C ALA A 114 13.08 6.24 -2.06
N ALA A 115 12.62 5.43 -3.03
CA ALA A 115 13.05 5.55 -4.42
C ALA A 115 12.56 6.86 -5.07
N GLU A 116 11.34 7.29 -4.76
CA GLU A 116 10.79 8.57 -5.21
C GLU A 116 11.55 9.76 -4.60
N ALA A 117 11.88 9.68 -3.30
CA ALA A 117 12.72 10.68 -2.64
C ALA A 117 14.13 10.74 -3.24
N GLU A 118 14.75 9.58 -3.55
CA GLU A 118 16.06 9.51 -4.23
C GLU A 118 16.00 10.20 -5.61
N ILE A 119 14.97 9.92 -6.42
CA ILE A 119 14.76 10.56 -7.72
C ILE A 119 14.59 12.07 -7.56
N ALA A 120 13.87 12.50 -6.52
CA ALA A 120 13.65 13.91 -6.21
C ALA A 120 14.87 14.61 -5.60
N GLY A 121 15.92 13.86 -5.21
CA GLY A 121 17.08 14.41 -4.49
C GLY A 121 16.75 14.82 -3.04
N ILE A 122 15.70 14.27 -2.45
CA ILE A 122 15.23 14.55 -1.10
C ILE A 122 15.88 13.56 -0.12
N PRO A 123 16.59 14.02 0.93
CA PRO A 123 17.15 13.16 1.95
C PRO A 123 16.05 12.40 2.71
N VAL A 124 16.29 11.13 3.04
CA VAL A 124 15.37 10.28 3.79
C VAL A 124 15.93 10.00 5.18
N ILE A 125 15.09 10.21 6.20
CA ILE A 125 15.35 9.79 7.58
C ILE A 125 14.37 8.67 7.92
N ARG A 126 14.88 7.51 8.32
CA ARG A 126 14.05 6.37 8.69
C ARG A 126 13.84 6.32 10.19
N VAL A 127 12.60 6.09 10.60
CA VAL A 127 12.23 5.96 12.01
C VAL A 127 11.50 4.62 12.18
N PRO A 128 11.94 3.75 13.12
CA PRO A 128 11.28 2.48 13.36
C PRO A 128 9.79 2.63 13.64
N ILE A 129 9.01 1.64 13.21
CA ILE A 129 7.59 1.50 13.58
C ILE A 129 7.44 0.93 15.00
N THR A 130 6.24 1.00 15.56
CA THR A 130 5.90 0.34 16.83
C THR A 130 5.88 -1.18 16.70
N ASP A 131 5.87 -1.90 17.84
CA ASP A 131 5.78 -3.37 17.84
C ASP A 131 4.39 -3.89 17.45
N HIS A 132 3.35 -3.05 17.52
CA HIS A 132 1.96 -3.48 17.28
C HIS A 132 1.43 -3.12 15.89
N ALA A 133 1.93 -2.06 15.25
CA ALA A 133 1.45 -1.65 13.93
C ALA A 133 2.56 -1.01 13.08
N GLY A 134 2.38 -1.07 11.76
CA GLY A 134 3.21 -0.37 10.78
C GLY A 134 2.52 0.86 10.19
N GLY A 135 3.18 1.46 9.19
CA GLY A 135 2.67 2.59 8.41
C GLY A 135 2.87 3.95 9.05
N VAL A 136 3.22 3.98 10.32
CA VAL A 136 3.54 5.17 11.09
C VAL A 136 4.82 4.94 11.90
N PRO A 137 5.68 5.95 12.09
CA PRO A 137 6.84 5.84 12.97
C PRO A 137 6.40 5.67 14.43
N ASP A 138 7.21 5.01 15.25
CA ASP A 138 7.08 5.05 16.70
C ASP A 138 7.14 6.51 17.17
N PRO A 139 6.11 7.04 17.88
CA PRO A 139 6.07 8.44 18.24
C PRO A 139 7.23 8.90 19.14
N VAL A 140 7.73 8.01 20.04
CA VAL A 140 8.87 8.31 20.91
C VAL A 140 10.14 8.45 20.07
N LYS A 141 10.37 7.52 19.15
CA LYS A 141 11.51 7.56 18.23
C LYS A 141 11.43 8.73 17.25
N LEU A 142 10.21 9.07 16.82
CA LEU A 142 9.99 10.23 15.97
C LEU A 142 10.40 11.52 16.69
N GLU A 143 9.95 11.71 17.95
CA GLU A 143 10.29 12.89 18.71
C GLU A 143 11.80 13.01 18.99
N GLU A 144 12.47 11.88 19.31
CA GLU A 144 13.94 11.83 19.44
C GLU A 144 14.63 12.26 18.13
N THR A 145 14.13 11.75 16.99
CA THR A 145 14.66 12.04 15.65
C THR A 145 14.48 13.50 15.27
N VAL A 146 13.31 14.08 15.53
CA VAL A 146 13.02 15.50 15.26
C VAL A 146 13.95 16.39 16.08
N LYS A 147 14.09 16.14 17.38
CA LYS A 147 15.00 16.89 18.26
C LYS A 147 16.47 16.76 17.85
N GLN A 148 16.87 15.60 17.32
CA GLN A 148 18.23 15.41 16.80
C GLN A 148 18.45 16.19 15.51
N ALA A 149 17.51 16.14 14.57
CA ALA A 149 17.55 16.90 13.33
C ALA A 149 17.67 18.40 13.58
N GLU A 150 16.93 18.94 14.56
CA GLU A 150 17.03 20.35 14.96
C GLU A 150 18.41 20.71 15.48
N ARG A 151 19.00 19.87 16.36
CA ARG A 151 20.38 20.08 16.86
C ARG A 151 21.42 20.09 15.76
N ASP A 152 21.21 19.25 14.74
CA ASP A 152 22.11 19.08 13.60
C ASP A 152 21.87 20.12 12.49
N GLY A 153 20.86 20.98 12.65
CA GLY A 153 20.45 22.00 11.67
C GLY A 153 19.86 21.39 10.40
N VAL A 154 19.32 20.16 10.47
CA VAL A 154 18.66 19.48 9.36
C VAL A 154 17.22 19.95 9.28
N ARG A 155 16.83 20.54 8.15
CA ARG A 155 15.44 20.90 7.89
C ARG A 155 14.61 19.65 7.60
N LEU A 156 13.54 19.46 8.35
CA LEU A 156 12.55 18.40 8.11
C LEU A 156 11.43 18.96 7.23
N GLY A 157 11.12 18.29 6.13
CA GLY A 157 10.11 18.72 5.16
C GLY A 157 8.76 18.10 5.41
N ALA A 158 8.73 16.76 5.49
CA ALA A 158 7.48 16.01 5.70
C ALA A 158 7.71 14.69 6.44
N ILE A 159 6.62 14.19 7.04
CA ILE A 159 6.46 12.81 7.50
C ILE A 159 5.49 12.13 6.53
N LEU A 160 5.88 11.03 5.89
CA LEU A 160 4.99 10.25 5.04
C LEU A 160 4.49 9.04 5.80
N LEU A 161 3.18 8.92 5.90
CA LEU A 161 2.47 7.84 6.59
C LEU A 161 1.71 6.98 5.57
N THR A 162 1.48 5.70 5.89
CA THR A 162 0.64 4.80 5.10
C THR A 162 -0.38 4.14 6.01
N ILE A 163 -1.64 4.53 5.93
CA ILE A 163 -2.67 4.09 6.86
C ILE A 163 -3.91 3.62 6.08
N PRO A 164 -4.23 2.32 6.08
CA PRO A 164 -3.48 1.14 6.58
C PRO A 164 -2.18 0.84 5.85
N ASP A 165 -1.31 0.03 6.45
CA ASP A 165 0.08 -0.14 6.04
C ASP A 165 0.33 -1.21 4.95
N ASN A 166 1.27 -0.90 4.12
CA ASN A 166 2.08 -1.80 3.31
C ASN A 166 3.56 -1.54 3.65
N PRO A 167 4.27 -2.46 4.34
CA PRO A 167 4.17 -3.92 4.14
C PRO A 167 3.42 -4.74 5.20
N THR A 168 3.02 -4.20 6.34
CA THR A 168 2.62 -5.02 7.49
C THR A 168 1.17 -5.53 7.45
N GLY A 169 0.28 -4.89 6.69
CA GLY A 169 -1.15 -5.22 6.67
C GLY A 169 -1.89 -4.81 7.95
N THR A 170 -1.33 -3.90 8.74
CA THR A 170 -1.88 -3.44 10.01
C THR A 170 -2.44 -2.02 9.92
N VAL A 171 -3.28 -1.67 10.89
CA VAL A 171 -3.81 -0.31 11.08
C VAL A 171 -3.13 0.31 12.30
N ALA A 172 -2.57 1.51 12.15
CA ALA A 172 -2.00 2.27 13.26
C ALA A 172 -3.05 2.58 14.32
N ALA A 173 -2.65 2.61 15.60
CA ALA A 173 -3.54 3.03 16.66
C ALA A 173 -3.84 4.55 16.56
N GLN A 174 -5.07 4.95 16.93
CA GLN A 174 -5.45 6.36 16.95
C GLN A 174 -4.49 7.19 17.79
N GLN A 175 -4.09 6.66 18.96
CA GLN A 175 -3.16 7.32 19.87
C GLN A 175 -1.80 7.62 19.21
N ASP A 176 -1.24 6.69 18.43
CA ASP A 176 0.04 6.90 17.75
C ASP A 176 -0.09 7.99 16.69
N VAL A 177 -1.20 8.00 15.94
CA VAL A 177 -1.47 9.05 14.95
C VAL A 177 -1.64 10.41 15.62
N ASP A 178 -2.32 10.48 16.75
CA ASP A 178 -2.51 11.73 17.52
C ASP A 178 -1.18 12.29 18.03
N GLU A 179 -0.28 11.43 18.52
CA GLU A 179 1.06 11.85 18.96
C GLU A 179 1.94 12.32 17.79
N ILE A 180 1.89 11.62 16.66
CA ILE A 180 2.61 12.06 15.43
C ILE A 180 2.08 13.42 14.96
N VAL A 181 0.77 13.60 14.98
CA VAL A 181 0.12 14.88 14.65
C VAL A 181 0.59 15.98 15.61
N ARG A 182 0.67 15.72 16.92
CA ARG A 182 1.20 16.67 17.91
C ARG A 182 2.63 17.09 17.54
N ILE A 183 3.51 16.12 17.33
CA ILE A 183 4.92 16.36 16.97
C ILE A 183 5.02 17.15 15.65
N ALA A 184 4.30 16.73 14.61
CA ALA A 184 4.32 17.41 13.31
C ALA A 184 3.85 18.88 13.42
N ARG A 185 2.81 19.14 14.22
CA ARG A 185 2.28 20.49 14.44
C ARG A 185 3.25 21.36 15.23
N GLU A 186 3.85 20.84 16.30
CA GLU A 186 4.81 21.58 17.14
C GLU A 186 6.06 22.01 16.35
N HIS A 187 6.51 21.21 15.40
CA HIS A 187 7.71 21.45 14.59
C HIS A 187 7.41 21.94 13.17
N ASP A 188 6.15 22.28 12.88
CA ASP A 188 5.68 22.78 11.57
C ASP A 188 5.99 21.85 10.39
N ILE A 189 6.01 20.52 10.61
CA ILE A 189 6.31 19.50 9.62
C ILE A 189 5.03 19.11 8.86
N VAL A 190 5.10 18.98 7.54
CA VAL A 190 3.99 18.52 6.68
C VAL A 190 3.73 17.03 6.93
N ILE A 191 2.47 16.61 6.91
CA ILE A 191 2.11 15.19 6.83
C ILE A 191 1.63 14.88 5.42
N ILE A 192 2.22 13.85 4.80
CA ILE A 192 1.72 13.21 3.58
C ILE A 192 1.15 11.86 4.01
N SER A 193 -0.16 11.69 3.92
CA SER A 193 -0.86 10.45 4.30
C SER A 193 -1.29 9.68 3.05
N ASP A 194 -0.70 8.52 2.82
CA ASP A 194 -1.16 7.58 1.79
C ASP A 194 -2.25 6.68 2.39
N GLU A 195 -3.50 6.93 2.01
CA GLU A 195 -4.69 6.24 2.51
C GLU A 195 -5.29 5.32 1.45
N ILE A 196 -4.45 4.75 0.58
CA ILE A 196 -4.87 3.88 -0.53
C ILE A 196 -5.60 2.60 -0.06
N TYR A 197 -5.42 2.20 1.21
CA TYR A 197 -6.05 1.03 1.81
C TYR A 197 -7.18 1.38 2.79
N ALA A 198 -7.60 2.65 2.91
CA ALA A 198 -8.57 3.11 3.90
C ALA A 198 -9.90 2.32 3.91
N ASP A 199 -10.37 1.90 2.73
CA ASP A 199 -11.59 1.11 2.59
C ASP A 199 -11.40 -0.40 2.88
N LEU A 200 -10.18 -0.86 3.13
CA LEU A 200 -9.83 -2.27 3.34
C LEU A 200 -9.48 -2.60 4.81
N VAL A 201 -9.89 -1.78 5.76
CA VAL A 201 -9.81 -2.09 7.20
C VAL A 201 -10.83 -3.18 7.52
N TYR A 202 -10.40 -4.26 8.17
CA TYR A 202 -11.27 -5.41 8.42
C TYR A 202 -12.39 -5.08 9.40
N GLU A 203 -12.07 -4.39 10.49
CA GLU A 203 -13.03 -3.95 11.51
C GLU A 203 -12.84 -2.47 11.84
N GLY A 204 -13.93 -1.73 11.95
CA GLY A 204 -13.89 -0.30 12.24
C GLY A 204 -13.42 0.55 11.04
N THR A 205 -12.67 1.61 11.34
CA THR A 205 -12.11 2.58 10.39
C THR A 205 -10.67 2.91 10.74
N ALA A 206 -9.86 3.22 9.72
CA ALA A 206 -8.50 3.71 9.93
C ALA A 206 -8.51 5.14 10.49
N PRO A 207 -7.61 5.48 11.42
CA PRO A 207 -7.38 6.86 11.80
C PRO A 207 -6.78 7.64 10.63
N SER A 208 -7.06 8.96 10.60
CA SER A 208 -6.43 9.86 9.62
C SER A 208 -5.85 11.08 10.33
N PRO A 209 -4.64 11.53 9.96
CA PRO A 209 -4.05 12.76 10.49
C PRO A 209 -4.91 14.01 10.22
N LEU A 210 -5.85 13.94 9.27
CA LEU A 210 -6.80 15.03 9.01
C LEU A 210 -7.63 15.41 10.23
N SER A 211 -7.88 14.46 11.15
CA SER A 211 -8.64 14.73 12.39
C SER A 211 -7.95 15.78 13.27
N GLY A 212 -6.62 15.77 13.29
CA GLY A 212 -5.84 16.59 14.20
C GLY A 212 -5.01 17.69 13.51
N TYR A 213 -4.69 17.57 12.19
CA TYR A 213 -3.80 18.51 11.50
C TYR A 213 -4.24 18.77 10.04
N PRO A 214 -5.52 19.15 9.80
CA PRO A 214 -6.04 19.37 8.45
C PRO A 214 -5.33 20.49 7.70
N GLU A 215 -4.71 21.46 8.40
CA GLU A 215 -4.05 22.62 7.82
C GLU A 215 -2.70 22.34 7.15
N LYS A 216 -2.04 21.20 7.44
CA LYS A 216 -0.79 20.77 6.80
C LYS A 216 -0.73 19.28 6.48
N THR A 217 -1.88 18.63 6.34
CA THR A 217 -1.97 17.25 5.90
C THR A 217 -2.44 17.17 4.46
N ILE A 218 -1.60 16.58 3.59
CA ILE A 218 -1.93 16.19 2.23
C ILE A 218 -2.30 14.71 2.26
N VAL A 219 -3.47 14.34 1.73
CA VAL A 219 -3.90 12.94 1.67
C VAL A 219 -3.93 12.48 0.23
N THR A 220 -3.33 11.32 -0.06
CA THR A 220 -3.43 10.63 -1.34
C THR A 220 -4.21 9.34 -1.19
N SER A 221 -4.99 9.01 -2.21
CA SER A 221 -5.71 7.74 -2.29
C SER A 221 -5.98 7.35 -3.75
N GLY A 222 -6.72 6.28 -3.98
CA GLY A 222 -7.07 5.83 -5.32
C GLY A 222 -7.84 4.51 -5.32
N MET A 223 -8.14 4.00 -6.50
CA MET A 223 -8.98 2.82 -6.70
C MET A 223 -8.20 1.54 -7.01
N SER A 224 -6.88 1.60 -6.93
CA SER A 224 -6.03 0.44 -7.27
C SER A 224 -6.23 -0.75 -6.35
N LYS A 225 -6.65 -0.50 -5.09
CA LYS A 225 -6.70 -1.54 -4.04
C LYS A 225 -8.14 -1.93 -3.67
N ASN A 226 -8.96 -0.96 -3.30
CA ASN A 226 -10.34 -1.19 -2.88
C ASN A 226 -11.26 -1.71 -4.00
N LEU A 227 -10.99 -1.32 -5.25
CA LEU A 227 -11.77 -1.72 -6.44
C LEU A 227 -10.97 -2.58 -7.44
N SER A 228 -9.78 -3.04 -7.07
CA SER A 228 -8.91 -3.84 -7.95
C SER A 228 -8.57 -3.18 -9.29
N LEU A 229 -8.62 -1.85 -9.38
CA LEU A 229 -8.39 -1.07 -10.59
C LEU A 229 -6.93 -0.64 -10.78
N GLY A 230 -5.97 -1.45 -10.30
CA GLY A 230 -4.54 -1.12 -10.39
C GLY A 230 -4.07 -0.76 -11.80
N GLY A 231 -4.55 -1.47 -12.82
CA GLY A 231 -4.26 -1.24 -14.23
C GLY A 231 -4.95 0.00 -14.82
N TRP A 232 -6.02 0.49 -14.22
CA TRP A 232 -6.78 1.65 -14.75
C TRP A 232 -6.20 2.99 -14.32
N ARG A 233 -5.29 3.00 -13.36
CA ARG A 233 -4.56 4.18 -12.95
C ARG A 233 -5.45 5.35 -12.51
N ILE A 234 -6.31 5.16 -11.50
CA ILE A 234 -7.19 6.17 -10.92
C ILE A 234 -6.69 6.52 -9.51
N GLY A 235 -6.32 7.77 -9.30
CA GLY A 235 -5.90 8.32 -8.01
C GLY A 235 -6.37 9.74 -7.80
N PHE A 236 -6.33 10.19 -6.55
CA PHE A 236 -6.69 11.56 -6.17
C PHE A 236 -5.92 11.99 -4.93
N THR A 237 -5.77 13.31 -4.80
CA THR A 237 -5.11 13.97 -3.67
C THR A 237 -6.00 15.06 -3.13
N ARG A 238 -6.08 15.16 -1.78
CA ARG A 238 -6.71 16.25 -1.04
C ARG A 238 -5.64 17.17 -0.45
N PHE A 239 -5.82 18.47 -0.65
CA PHE A 239 -4.99 19.52 -0.08
C PHE A 239 -5.69 20.26 1.05
N PRO A 240 -4.95 20.88 1.99
CA PRO A 240 -5.51 21.77 2.99
C PRO A 240 -6.29 22.94 2.39
N ASP A 241 -7.37 23.36 3.06
CA ASP A 241 -8.16 24.54 2.69
C ASP A 241 -7.57 25.81 3.29
N ASN A 242 -6.39 26.17 2.81
CA ASN A 242 -5.71 27.42 3.21
C ASN A 242 -4.70 27.85 2.13
N ALA A 243 -4.10 29.01 2.28
CA ALA A 243 -3.17 29.57 1.30
C ALA A 243 -1.94 28.66 1.04
N TRP A 244 -1.47 27.95 2.06
CA TRP A 244 -0.37 26.99 1.89
C TRP A 244 -0.81 25.77 1.07
N GLY A 245 -1.93 25.16 1.42
CA GLY A 245 -2.47 24.01 0.70
C GLY A 245 -2.78 24.31 -0.76
N MET A 246 -3.32 25.50 -1.04
CA MET A 246 -3.55 25.93 -2.43
C MET A 246 -2.24 26.14 -3.20
N ARG A 247 -1.19 26.70 -2.58
CA ARG A 247 0.13 26.79 -3.22
C ARG A 247 0.72 25.39 -3.50
N MET A 248 0.59 24.44 -2.56
CA MET A 248 1.03 23.06 -2.78
C MET A 248 0.28 22.42 -3.95
N ARG A 249 -1.05 22.57 -3.99
CA ARG A 249 -1.85 22.09 -5.13
C ARG A 249 -1.36 22.71 -6.45
N ASP A 250 -1.15 24.01 -6.49
CA ASP A 250 -0.73 24.71 -7.72
C ASP A 250 0.68 24.26 -8.14
N THR A 251 1.57 23.95 -7.20
CA THR A 251 2.87 23.33 -7.48
C THR A 251 2.72 21.94 -8.12
N LEU A 252 1.85 21.08 -7.54
CA LEU A 252 1.57 19.77 -8.13
C LEU A 252 0.92 19.88 -9.51
N VAL A 253 0.04 20.87 -9.72
CA VAL A 253 -0.56 21.16 -11.04
C VAL A 253 0.53 21.53 -12.05
N GLY A 254 1.51 22.36 -11.65
CA GLY A 254 2.67 22.70 -12.49
C GLY A 254 3.47 21.45 -12.88
N ILE A 255 3.82 20.59 -11.90
CA ILE A 255 4.53 19.31 -12.17
C ILE A 255 3.71 18.41 -13.08
N ALA A 256 2.41 18.29 -12.83
CA ALA A 256 1.51 17.44 -13.60
C ALA A 256 1.39 17.91 -15.04
N SER A 257 1.30 19.23 -15.28
CA SER A 257 1.20 19.79 -16.64
C SER A 257 2.39 19.40 -17.53
N GLU A 258 3.59 19.29 -16.92
CA GLU A 258 4.83 19.00 -17.64
C GLU A 258 5.17 17.49 -17.67
N THR A 259 4.43 16.65 -16.94
CA THR A 259 4.75 15.20 -16.81
C THR A 259 3.68 14.31 -17.41
N TRP A 260 2.44 14.33 -16.89
CA TRP A 260 1.35 13.46 -17.37
C TRP A 260 0.14 14.22 -17.92
N SER A 261 0.15 15.54 -17.89
CA SER A 261 -0.90 16.46 -18.35
C SER A 261 -2.19 16.34 -17.54
N CYS A 262 -2.96 15.27 -17.73
CA CYS A 262 -4.21 15.00 -17.01
C CYS A 262 -4.44 13.49 -16.87
N MET A 263 -5.38 13.11 -16.01
CA MET A 263 -5.89 11.74 -15.99
C MET A 263 -6.74 11.49 -17.24
N ALA A 264 -6.70 10.27 -17.80
CA ALA A 264 -7.48 9.90 -18.98
C ALA A 264 -8.98 10.19 -18.78
N ALA A 265 -9.61 10.87 -19.71
CA ALA A 265 -10.99 11.31 -19.61
C ALA A 265 -11.99 10.17 -19.32
N PRO A 266 -11.93 8.99 -19.98
CA PRO A 266 -12.81 7.87 -19.64
C PRO A 266 -12.67 7.42 -18.17
N MET A 267 -11.44 7.47 -17.62
CA MET A 267 -11.20 7.05 -16.23
C MET A 267 -11.74 8.06 -15.21
N GLN A 268 -11.90 9.33 -15.59
CA GLN A 268 -12.49 10.34 -14.72
C GLN A 268 -14.00 10.12 -14.53
N ALA A 269 -14.70 9.71 -15.57
CA ALA A 269 -16.11 9.33 -15.46
C ALA A 269 -16.31 8.08 -14.58
N VAL A 270 -15.41 7.08 -14.71
CA VAL A 270 -15.41 5.91 -13.81
C VAL A 270 -15.12 6.34 -12.37
N ALA A 271 -14.18 7.24 -12.17
CA ALA A 271 -13.85 7.77 -10.85
C ALA A 271 -15.05 8.51 -10.21
N GLU A 272 -15.74 9.35 -10.98
CA GLU A 272 -16.94 10.05 -10.55
C GLU A 272 -18.01 9.08 -10.07
N TYR A 273 -18.33 8.07 -10.89
CA TYR A 273 -19.29 7.03 -10.53
C TYR A 273 -18.90 6.30 -9.24
N ALA A 274 -17.66 5.77 -9.20
CA ALA A 274 -17.22 4.93 -8.10
C ALA A 274 -17.06 5.71 -6.78
N LEU A 275 -16.56 6.96 -6.82
CA LEU A 275 -16.40 7.82 -5.65
C LEU A 275 -17.73 8.37 -5.10
N ASN A 276 -18.82 8.32 -5.85
CA ASN A 276 -20.15 8.54 -5.32
C ASN A 276 -20.68 7.36 -4.50
N GLU A 277 -19.96 6.22 -4.51
CA GLU A 277 -20.22 5.03 -3.69
C GLU A 277 -21.65 4.49 -3.82
N PRO A 278 -22.13 4.19 -5.04
CA PRO A 278 -23.41 3.54 -5.19
C PRO A 278 -23.41 2.16 -4.48
N PRO A 279 -24.59 1.58 -4.20
CA PRO A 279 -24.71 0.34 -3.41
C PRO A 279 -23.82 -0.80 -3.89
N GLU A 280 -23.69 -1.02 -5.19
CA GLU A 280 -22.87 -2.07 -5.79
C GLU A 280 -21.36 -1.88 -5.56
N VAL A 281 -20.89 -0.62 -5.50
CA VAL A 281 -19.49 -0.31 -5.14
C VAL A 281 -19.24 -0.65 -3.67
N LYS A 282 -20.14 -0.28 -2.78
CA LYS A 282 -20.03 -0.60 -1.35
C LYS A 282 -20.06 -2.11 -1.10
N GLU A 283 -20.94 -2.82 -1.79
CA GLU A 283 -21.06 -4.28 -1.70
C GLU A 283 -19.78 -4.95 -2.19
N PHE A 284 -19.24 -4.51 -3.33
CA PHE A 284 -18.00 -5.05 -3.86
C PHE A 284 -16.84 -4.88 -2.87
N ILE A 285 -16.67 -3.69 -2.28
CA ILE A 285 -15.63 -3.43 -1.28
C ILE A 285 -15.85 -4.29 -0.04
N ALA A 286 -17.07 -4.43 0.44
CA ALA A 286 -17.38 -5.23 1.63
C ALA A 286 -17.07 -6.72 1.43
N LYS A 287 -17.44 -7.30 0.30
CA LYS A 287 -17.15 -8.70 -0.03
C LYS A 287 -15.66 -8.94 -0.26
N SER A 288 -14.97 -8.05 -1.02
CA SER A 288 -13.53 -8.16 -1.23
C SER A 288 -12.74 -8.04 0.07
N LYS A 289 -13.14 -7.13 0.97
CA LYS A 289 -12.56 -6.99 2.31
C LYS A 289 -12.70 -8.28 3.13
N ARG A 290 -13.87 -8.93 3.12
CA ARG A 290 -14.08 -10.23 3.78
C ARG A 290 -13.15 -11.30 3.23
N LEU A 291 -13.02 -11.43 1.90
CA LEU A 291 -12.11 -12.37 1.27
C LEU A 291 -10.66 -12.09 1.65
N HIS A 292 -10.23 -10.82 1.61
CA HIS A 292 -8.89 -10.41 2.02
C HIS A 292 -8.62 -10.80 3.48
N SER A 293 -9.54 -10.50 4.39
CA SER A 293 -9.41 -10.84 5.81
C SER A 293 -9.29 -12.35 6.02
N THR A 294 -10.22 -13.15 5.47
CA THR A 294 -10.24 -14.61 5.61
C THR A 294 -8.92 -15.25 5.17
N VAL A 295 -8.45 -14.91 3.97
CA VAL A 295 -7.23 -15.51 3.42
C VAL A 295 -5.97 -15.02 4.12
N SER A 296 -5.91 -13.73 4.48
CA SER A 296 -4.74 -13.18 5.18
C SER A 296 -4.54 -13.80 6.56
N HIS A 297 -5.62 -14.03 7.32
CA HIS A 297 -5.52 -14.67 8.63
C HIS A 297 -5.02 -16.11 8.55
N VAL A 298 -5.50 -16.91 7.58
CA VAL A 298 -5.02 -18.27 7.42
C VAL A 298 -3.55 -18.31 6.98
N ILE A 299 -3.15 -17.46 6.04
CA ILE A 299 -1.74 -17.37 5.64
C ILE A 299 -0.87 -16.91 6.82
N HIS A 300 -1.33 -15.92 7.60
CA HIS A 300 -0.65 -15.50 8.83
C HIS A 300 -0.45 -16.68 9.79
N GLN A 301 -1.50 -17.45 10.05
CA GLN A 301 -1.43 -18.63 10.92
C GLN A 301 -0.40 -19.66 10.42
N ILE A 302 -0.38 -19.96 9.11
CA ILE A 302 0.60 -20.88 8.52
C ILE A 302 2.04 -20.40 8.77
N PHE A 303 2.33 -19.10 8.61
CA PHE A 303 3.65 -18.54 8.90
C PHE A 303 4.02 -18.67 10.39
N VAL A 304 3.10 -18.36 11.30
CA VAL A 304 3.32 -18.45 12.74
C VAL A 304 3.52 -19.91 13.17
N GLU A 305 2.70 -20.83 12.69
CA GLU A 305 2.83 -22.27 12.96
C GLU A 305 4.18 -22.82 12.45
N ASN A 306 4.77 -22.22 11.42
CA ASN A 306 6.07 -22.61 10.89
C ASN A 306 7.25 -21.79 11.46
N GLY A 307 7.06 -21.13 12.60
CA GLY A 307 8.14 -20.58 13.42
C GLY A 307 8.44 -19.10 13.20
N ALA A 308 7.66 -18.39 12.38
CA ALA A 308 7.77 -16.95 12.29
C ALA A 308 6.98 -16.25 13.42
N VAL A 309 7.42 -15.05 13.79
CA VAL A 309 6.62 -14.08 14.55
C VAL A 309 6.03 -13.08 13.56
N CYS A 310 4.74 -12.83 13.67
CA CYS A 310 4.06 -11.93 12.73
C CYS A 310 2.92 -11.19 13.45
N ARG A 311 2.78 -9.88 13.17
CA ARG A 311 1.61 -9.12 13.58
C ARG A 311 0.37 -9.67 12.89
N GLU A 312 -0.74 -9.72 13.61
CA GLU A 312 -2.02 -10.12 13.03
C GLU A 312 -2.47 -9.08 12.00
N PRO A 313 -2.89 -9.50 10.78
CA PRO A 313 -3.36 -8.57 9.78
C PRO A 313 -4.71 -7.97 10.18
N THR A 314 -4.83 -6.65 10.10
CA THR A 314 -6.06 -5.91 10.42
C THR A 314 -6.62 -5.13 9.24
N ALA A 315 -5.89 -5.12 8.10
CA ALA A 315 -6.31 -4.44 6.88
C ALA A 315 -5.57 -4.95 5.63
N ALA A 316 -6.01 -4.49 4.47
CA ALA A 316 -5.39 -4.74 3.18
C ALA A 316 -5.28 -6.25 2.83
N PHE A 317 -4.16 -6.70 2.34
CA PHE A 317 -3.87 -8.09 1.96
C PHE A 317 -2.37 -8.38 2.08
N TYR A 318 -1.78 -7.96 3.20
CA TYR A 318 -0.35 -8.18 3.50
C TYR A 318 -0.17 -8.77 4.88
N ILE A 319 0.93 -9.51 5.05
CA ILE A 319 1.54 -9.83 6.33
C ILE A 319 3.05 -9.63 6.24
N TYR A 320 3.69 -9.45 7.40
CA TYR A 320 5.13 -9.16 7.48
C TYR A 320 5.81 -10.05 8.54
N PRO A 321 5.96 -11.35 8.23
CA PRO A 321 6.56 -12.32 9.14
C PRO A 321 8.05 -12.07 9.35
N ASP A 322 8.53 -12.29 10.58
CA ASP A 322 9.91 -12.28 11.03
C ASP A 322 10.34 -13.68 11.45
N PHE A 323 11.36 -14.22 10.80
CA PHE A 323 11.89 -15.56 11.05
C PHE A 323 13.06 -15.57 12.04
N ASP A 324 13.29 -14.47 12.77
CA ASP A 324 14.33 -14.41 13.80
C ASP A 324 14.27 -15.54 14.83
N PRO A 325 13.10 -16.03 15.27
CA PRO A 325 13.02 -17.16 16.21
C PRO A 325 13.66 -18.46 15.73
N ILE A 326 13.82 -18.64 14.43
CA ILE A 326 14.46 -19.82 13.83
C ILE A 326 15.79 -19.47 13.12
N ARG A 327 16.41 -18.34 13.48
CA ARG A 327 17.64 -17.82 12.88
C ARG A 327 18.76 -18.84 12.83
N GLU A 328 18.99 -19.57 13.93
CA GLU A 328 20.06 -20.57 14.00
C GLU A 328 19.84 -21.71 13.00
N ARG A 329 18.61 -22.16 12.85
CA ARG A 329 18.24 -23.16 11.86
C ARG A 329 18.49 -22.64 10.44
N LEU A 330 18.07 -21.42 10.13
CA LEU A 330 18.24 -20.81 8.81
C LEU A 330 19.74 -20.57 8.50
N ALA A 331 20.50 -20.13 9.48
CA ALA A 331 21.95 -19.92 9.34
C ALA A 331 22.70 -21.22 8.99
N SER A 332 22.25 -22.40 9.48
CA SER A 332 22.81 -23.69 9.11
C SER A 332 22.67 -24.02 7.62
N GLU A 333 21.75 -23.34 6.92
CA GLU A 333 21.55 -23.42 5.47
C GLU A 333 22.10 -22.19 4.72
N SER A 334 22.94 -21.37 5.39
CA SER A 334 23.50 -20.12 4.85
C SER A 334 22.45 -19.05 4.53
N ILE A 335 21.30 -19.08 5.21
CA ILE A 335 20.25 -18.06 5.11
C ILE A 335 20.45 -17.11 6.30
N ILE A 336 21.08 -15.96 6.06
CA ILE A 336 21.47 -14.98 7.10
C ILE A 336 20.88 -13.59 6.88
N THR A 337 20.33 -13.33 5.69
CA THR A 337 19.70 -12.08 5.33
C THR A 337 18.25 -12.29 4.83
N SER A 338 17.46 -11.22 4.79
CA SER A 338 16.11 -11.27 4.18
C SER A 338 16.17 -11.60 2.69
N ASP A 339 17.23 -11.22 1.99
CA ASP A 339 17.46 -11.54 0.58
C ASP A 339 17.72 -13.04 0.40
N ASP A 340 18.59 -13.64 1.23
CA ASP A 340 18.83 -15.09 1.22
C ASP A 340 17.54 -15.87 1.48
N LEU A 341 16.74 -15.40 2.46
CA LEU A 341 15.48 -16.04 2.83
C LEU A 341 14.47 -16.00 1.67
N ALA A 342 14.27 -14.85 1.04
CA ALA A 342 13.38 -14.71 -0.12
C ALA A 342 13.87 -15.56 -1.30
N GLN A 343 15.19 -15.58 -1.54
CA GLN A 343 15.81 -16.40 -2.59
C GLN A 343 15.66 -17.89 -2.32
N ALA A 344 15.84 -18.33 -1.08
CA ALA A 344 15.67 -19.73 -0.68
C ALA A 344 14.23 -20.20 -0.88
N LEU A 345 13.25 -19.39 -0.41
CA LEU A 345 11.82 -19.67 -0.61
C LEU A 345 11.48 -19.80 -2.11
N LEU A 346 11.96 -18.88 -2.92
CA LEU A 346 11.72 -18.92 -4.35
C LEU A 346 12.41 -20.12 -5.03
N SER A 347 13.70 -20.32 -4.77
CA SER A 347 14.51 -21.31 -5.51
C SER A 347 14.22 -22.73 -5.10
N LYS A 348 14.11 -23.03 -3.80
CA LYS A 348 13.90 -24.38 -3.26
C LYS A 348 12.43 -24.80 -3.24
N TYR A 349 11.54 -23.84 -2.91
CA TYR A 349 10.13 -24.17 -2.63
C TYR A 349 9.13 -23.51 -3.59
N GLY A 350 9.59 -22.70 -4.55
CA GLY A 350 8.69 -22.06 -5.52
C GLY A 350 7.77 -20.98 -4.92
N ILE A 351 8.09 -20.48 -3.72
CA ILE A 351 7.29 -19.47 -3.01
C ILE A 351 7.93 -18.09 -3.21
N GLY A 352 7.26 -17.22 -3.95
CA GLY A 352 7.77 -15.87 -4.24
C GLY A 352 7.24 -14.84 -3.25
N THR A 353 8.13 -14.27 -2.44
CA THR A 353 7.89 -13.20 -1.46
C THR A 353 8.81 -12.01 -1.75
N LEU A 354 8.71 -10.92 -0.98
CA LEU A 354 9.69 -9.84 -1.03
C LEU A 354 10.46 -9.73 0.29
N GLN A 355 11.77 -9.54 0.15
CA GLN A 355 12.67 -9.33 1.29
C GLN A 355 12.38 -8.02 2.03
N GLY A 356 12.58 -8.00 3.35
CA GLY A 356 12.40 -6.82 4.20
C GLY A 356 13.33 -5.67 3.86
N SER A 357 14.56 -5.98 3.41
CA SER A 357 15.55 -4.99 2.95
C SER A 357 14.99 -4.08 1.84
N ALA A 358 14.14 -4.58 0.95
CA ALA A 358 13.48 -3.78 -0.07
C ALA A 358 12.53 -2.71 0.50
N PHE A 359 12.02 -2.91 1.72
CA PHE A 359 11.16 -1.96 2.44
C PHE A 359 11.96 -1.08 3.41
N GLY A 360 13.29 -1.20 3.38
CA GLY A 360 14.21 -0.40 4.16
C GLY A 360 14.53 -0.96 5.54
N ASP A 361 14.14 -2.20 5.83
CA ASP A 361 14.66 -2.91 7.01
C ASP A 361 16.16 -3.21 6.86
N GLU A 362 16.83 -3.44 7.98
CA GLU A 362 18.21 -3.89 7.99
C GLU A 362 18.32 -5.25 7.28
N PRO A 363 19.33 -5.47 6.42
CA PRO A 363 19.42 -6.69 5.62
C PRO A 363 19.48 -7.98 6.45
N ASP A 364 20.01 -7.92 7.67
CA ASP A 364 20.14 -9.04 8.61
C ASP A 364 18.83 -9.40 9.33
N LYS A 365 17.80 -8.57 9.20
CA LYS A 365 16.45 -8.89 9.69
C LYS A 365 15.78 -9.90 8.75
N LEU A 366 15.42 -11.06 9.29
CA LEU A 366 14.85 -12.17 8.50
C LEU A 366 13.35 -11.95 8.27
N ARG A 367 13.00 -10.78 7.70
CA ARG A 367 11.63 -10.36 7.47
C ARG A 367 11.26 -10.40 6.00
N LEU A 368 10.00 -10.73 5.74
CA LEU A 368 9.44 -10.80 4.39
C LEU A 368 8.12 -10.03 4.31
N ARG A 369 7.87 -9.36 3.18
CA ARG A 369 6.52 -8.95 2.82
C ARG A 369 5.84 -10.05 2.00
N VAL A 370 4.69 -10.49 2.48
CA VAL A 370 3.81 -11.49 1.85
C VAL A 370 2.53 -10.80 1.41
N ALA A 371 2.19 -10.87 0.13
CA ALA A 371 0.91 -10.41 -0.41
C ALA A 371 -0.02 -11.61 -0.58
N THR A 372 -1.18 -11.59 0.06
CA THR A 372 -2.07 -12.76 0.19
C THR A 372 -3.13 -12.87 -0.91
N SER A 373 -3.32 -11.81 -1.70
CA SER A 373 -4.44 -11.65 -2.63
C SER A 373 -4.35 -12.49 -3.92
N LEU A 374 -3.16 -12.93 -4.32
CA LEU A 374 -3.00 -13.68 -5.57
C LEU A 374 -3.29 -15.18 -5.45
N VAL A 375 -3.63 -15.66 -4.26
CA VAL A 375 -4.08 -17.05 -4.04
C VAL A 375 -5.55 -17.27 -4.40
N TYR A 376 -6.31 -16.21 -4.65
CA TYR A 376 -7.75 -16.30 -4.96
C TYR A 376 -8.06 -17.09 -6.25
N GLY A 377 -7.13 -17.18 -7.18
CA GLY A 377 -7.25 -17.93 -8.40
C GLY A 377 -6.32 -17.45 -9.51
N ARG A 378 -6.14 -18.30 -10.52
CA ARG A 378 -5.34 -18.00 -11.72
C ARG A 378 -6.16 -17.48 -12.89
N THR A 379 -7.47 -17.77 -12.90
CA THR A 379 -8.42 -17.28 -13.89
C THR A 379 -9.47 -16.37 -13.25
N ASP A 380 -10.12 -15.55 -14.06
CA ASP A 380 -11.17 -14.65 -13.57
C ASP A 380 -12.35 -15.42 -12.99
N GLU A 381 -12.71 -16.58 -13.55
CA GLU A 381 -13.75 -17.45 -13.02
C GLU A 381 -13.41 -17.97 -11.62
N GLN A 382 -12.16 -18.35 -11.38
CA GLN A 382 -11.72 -18.78 -10.05
C GLN A 382 -11.76 -17.62 -9.05
N ARG A 383 -11.31 -16.45 -9.46
CA ARG A 383 -11.30 -15.24 -8.62
C ARG A 383 -12.71 -14.78 -8.27
N TRP A 384 -13.64 -14.82 -9.24
CA TRP A 384 -15.05 -14.55 -8.98
C TRP A 384 -15.67 -15.59 -8.06
N SER A 385 -15.37 -16.87 -8.24
CA SER A 385 -15.83 -17.93 -7.34
C SER A 385 -15.32 -17.73 -5.92
N ALA A 386 -14.07 -17.29 -5.74
CA ALA A 386 -13.52 -16.97 -4.43
C ALA A 386 -14.21 -15.76 -3.79
N TYR A 387 -14.49 -14.72 -4.58
CA TYR A 387 -15.18 -13.51 -4.14
C TYR A 387 -16.63 -13.77 -3.69
N GLU A 388 -17.36 -14.64 -4.40
CA GLU A 388 -18.76 -14.98 -4.11
C GLU A 388 -18.90 -16.07 -3.03
N SER A 389 -17.82 -16.83 -2.73
CA SER A 389 -17.87 -17.93 -1.78
C SER A 389 -18.05 -17.44 -0.34
N GLU A 390 -18.92 -18.13 0.41
CA GLU A 390 -19.02 -17.96 1.87
C GLU A 390 -17.84 -18.62 2.61
N ASP A 391 -17.30 -19.69 2.02
CA ASP A 391 -16.11 -20.40 2.51
C ASP A 391 -15.06 -20.50 1.40
N PRO A 392 -14.28 -19.44 1.13
CA PRO A 392 -13.28 -19.45 0.08
C PRO A 392 -12.12 -20.43 0.33
N LEU A 393 -11.87 -20.80 1.58
CA LEU A 393 -10.78 -21.71 1.94
C LEU A 393 -11.03 -23.14 1.48
N SER A 394 -12.30 -23.56 1.34
CA SER A 394 -12.68 -24.88 0.82
C SER A 394 -12.51 -25.00 -0.71
N LEU A 395 -12.29 -23.91 -1.42
CA LEU A 395 -12.09 -23.94 -2.87
C LEU A 395 -10.80 -24.69 -3.22
N PRO A 396 -10.85 -25.68 -4.13
CA PRO A 396 -9.72 -26.61 -4.32
C PRO A 396 -8.39 -25.97 -4.71
N TRP A 397 -8.41 -24.84 -5.41
CA TRP A 397 -7.19 -24.13 -5.79
C TRP A 397 -6.61 -23.28 -4.65
N ILE A 398 -7.45 -22.75 -3.78
CA ILE A 398 -7.01 -22.02 -2.57
C ILE A 398 -6.46 -23.02 -1.57
N ALA A 399 -7.21 -24.10 -1.26
CA ALA A 399 -6.75 -25.16 -0.36
C ALA A 399 -5.38 -25.71 -0.77
N ARG A 400 -5.19 -26.07 -2.05
CA ARG A 400 -3.89 -26.54 -2.57
C ARG A 400 -2.78 -25.49 -2.47
N SER A 401 -3.10 -24.21 -2.63
CA SER A 401 -2.11 -23.12 -2.47
C SER A 401 -1.67 -22.98 -1.02
N LEU A 402 -2.60 -23.14 -0.08
CA LEU A 402 -2.31 -23.09 1.37
C LEU A 402 -1.51 -24.32 1.81
N GLU A 403 -1.85 -25.53 1.34
CA GLU A 403 -1.06 -26.75 1.58
C GLU A 403 0.37 -26.62 1.02
N PHE A 404 0.51 -26.11 -0.20
CA PHE A 404 1.82 -25.88 -0.82
C PHE A 404 2.67 -24.87 -0.02
N LEU A 405 2.03 -23.83 0.54
CA LEU A 405 2.70 -22.87 1.41
C LEU A 405 3.15 -23.53 2.71
N ASP A 406 2.27 -24.28 3.36
CA ASP A 406 2.58 -24.94 4.64
C ASP A 406 3.70 -25.97 4.48
N ASP A 407 3.65 -26.82 3.44
CA ASP A 407 4.71 -27.79 3.14
C ASP A 407 6.07 -27.12 2.92
N GLY A 408 6.11 -26.03 2.16
CA GLY A 408 7.34 -25.28 1.89
C GLY A 408 7.92 -24.62 3.15
N LEU A 409 7.08 -24.03 4.00
CA LEU A 409 7.50 -23.44 5.26
C LEU A 409 7.89 -24.48 6.30
N ALA A 410 7.19 -25.60 6.37
CA ALA A 410 7.52 -26.72 7.25
C ALA A 410 8.89 -27.34 6.90
N ALA A 411 9.21 -27.45 5.60
CA ALA A 411 10.53 -27.89 5.14
C ALA A 411 11.62 -26.85 5.48
N LEU A 412 11.36 -25.56 5.29
CA LEU A 412 12.27 -24.47 5.64
C LEU A 412 12.58 -24.47 7.15
N SER A 413 11.57 -24.63 8.01
CA SER A 413 11.71 -24.64 9.46
C SER A 413 12.28 -25.95 10.03
N GLY A 414 12.39 -27.00 9.21
CA GLY A 414 12.86 -28.34 9.62
C GLY A 414 11.81 -29.16 10.39
N LYS A 415 10.54 -28.82 10.31
CA LYS A 415 9.43 -29.58 10.92
C LYS A 415 9.04 -30.81 10.11
N ARG A 416 9.29 -30.77 8.81
CA ARG A 416 9.19 -31.92 7.90
C ARG A 416 10.53 -32.09 7.19
N ALA A 417 11.07 -33.31 7.26
CA ALA A 417 12.30 -33.70 6.57
C ALA A 417 12.01 -34.11 5.11
#